data_a3658acaf311f201e033f66967f50b6d
#
_entry.id   a3658acaf311f201e033f66967f50b6d
#
_cell.length_a   1.000
_cell.length_b   1.000
_cell.length_c   1.000
_cell.angle_alpha   90.00
_cell.angle_beta   90.00
_cell.angle_gamma   90.00
#
_symmetry.space_group_name_H-M   'P 1'
#
loop_
_entity.id
_entity.type
_entity.pdbx_description
1 polymer ?
#
loop_
_entity_poly.entity_id
_entity_poly.type
_entity_poly.pdbx_seq_one_letter_code
_entity_poly.pdbx_strand_id
1 'polypeptide(L)'
;MKFVDDLYRYEGESAKLKLVQFRNVLFVPPIQYIYFFRKLQNSRFIITRIFLLCVFRFLQYLYNIQIPYQTKIDKGFRILHYGTIVVNPNTIIGKNFNIAQGCLIGFAHGKREGVPTIGDNVVMGANSIIVGG
;
A
#
# COMPACT_ATOMS: atom_id res chain seq x y z
N MET A 1 -4.81 -7.32 -13.08
CA MET A 1 -3.61 -6.65 -12.48
C MET A 1 -4.06 -5.99 -11.18
N LYS A 2 -3.46 -6.32 -10.04
CA LYS A 2 -3.92 -5.88 -8.69
C LYS A 2 -4.23 -4.38 -8.57
N PHE A 3 -3.50 -3.54 -9.32
CA PHE A 3 -3.75 -2.08 -9.30
C PHE A 3 -5.17 -1.69 -9.76
N VAL A 4 -5.73 -2.34 -10.75
CA VAL A 4 -7.10 -2.06 -11.20
C VAL A 4 -8.11 -2.45 -10.12
N ASP A 5 -7.87 -3.56 -9.42
CA ASP A 5 -8.69 -3.99 -8.29
C ASP A 5 -8.57 -3.01 -7.11
N ASP A 6 -7.37 -2.46 -6.88
CA ASP A 6 -7.13 -1.44 -5.86
C ASP A 6 -7.88 -0.14 -6.23
N LEU A 7 -7.76 0.31 -7.48
CA LEU A 7 -8.42 1.51 -7.98
C LEU A 7 -9.96 1.39 -7.97
N TYR A 8 -10.48 0.18 -8.21
CA TYR A 8 -11.91 -0.09 -8.14
C TYR A 8 -12.53 0.30 -6.79
N ARG A 9 -11.75 0.20 -5.70
CA ARG A 9 -12.18 0.62 -4.35
C ARG A 9 -12.36 2.13 -4.19
N TYR A 10 -11.85 2.93 -5.14
CA TYR A 10 -12.00 4.39 -5.17
C TYR A 10 -13.03 4.84 -6.22
N GLU A 11 -13.02 4.23 -7.40
CA GLU A 11 -13.67 4.72 -8.61
C GLU A 11 -14.78 3.78 -9.13
N GLY A 12 -14.99 2.60 -8.50
CA GLY A 12 -15.95 1.62 -8.99
C GLY A 12 -15.64 1.16 -10.42
N GLU A 13 -16.65 0.97 -11.24
CA GLU A 13 -16.51 0.49 -12.64
C GLU A 13 -15.62 1.40 -13.50
N SER A 14 -15.56 2.70 -13.22
CA SER A 14 -14.72 3.66 -13.94
C SER A 14 -13.22 3.35 -13.82
N ALA A 15 -12.80 2.57 -12.83
CA ALA A 15 -11.42 2.14 -12.65
C ALA A 15 -10.82 1.40 -13.86
N LYS A 16 -11.65 0.82 -14.71
CA LYS A 16 -11.24 0.12 -15.94
C LYS A 16 -10.83 1.07 -17.07
N LEU A 17 -11.26 2.33 -17.01
CA LEU A 17 -10.97 3.33 -18.03
C LEU A 17 -9.53 3.85 -17.89
N LYS A 18 -8.72 3.77 -18.95
CA LYS A 18 -7.32 4.23 -18.94
C LYS A 18 -7.17 5.72 -18.59
N LEU A 19 -8.10 6.55 -19.03
CA LEU A 19 -8.11 7.99 -18.72
C LEU A 19 -8.30 8.24 -17.23
N VAL A 20 -9.21 7.50 -16.57
CA VAL A 20 -9.45 7.59 -15.13
C VAL A 20 -8.21 7.11 -14.37
N GLN A 21 -7.59 6.02 -14.79
CA GLN A 21 -6.34 5.54 -14.21
C GLN A 21 -5.24 6.59 -14.28
N PHE A 22 -5.04 7.19 -15.46
CA PHE A 22 -4.04 8.24 -15.68
C PHE A 22 -4.29 9.47 -14.81
N ARG A 23 -5.53 9.99 -14.82
CA ARG A 23 -5.92 11.12 -13.99
C ARG A 23 -5.64 10.87 -12.51
N ASN A 24 -6.06 9.73 -11.98
CA ASN A 24 -5.89 9.40 -10.58
C ASN A 24 -4.42 9.23 -10.17
N VAL A 25 -3.63 8.57 -11.01
CA VAL A 25 -2.17 8.43 -10.76
C VAL A 25 -1.47 9.80 -10.78
N LEU A 26 -1.98 10.76 -11.53
CA LEU A 26 -1.36 12.09 -11.61
C LEU A 26 -1.77 12.99 -10.43
N PHE A 27 -3.01 12.92 -9.96
CA PHE A 27 -3.58 13.91 -9.04
C PHE A 27 -4.00 13.39 -7.67
N VAL A 28 -4.06 12.07 -7.46
CA VAL A 28 -4.54 11.49 -6.19
C VAL A 28 -3.41 10.78 -5.45
N PRO A 29 -2.82 11.40 -4.40
CA PRO A 29 -1.65 10.89 -3.70
C PRO A 29 -1.73 9.42 -3.25
N PRO A 30 -2.80 8.94 -2.59
CA PRO A 30 -2.91 7.52 -2.23
C PRO A 30 -2.88 6.58 -3.43
N ILE A 31 -3.53 6.95 -4.52
CA ILE A 31 -3.58 6.13 -5.75
C ILE A 31 -2.24 6.14 -6.46
N GLN A 32 -1.56 7.29 -6.50
CA GLN A 32 -0.21 7.41 -7.03
C GLN A 32 0.75 6.47 -6.28
N TYR A 33 0.71 6.48 -4.95
CA TYR A 33 1.52 5.59 -4.12
C TYR A 33 1.26 4.12 -4.44
N ILE A 34 -0.01 3.69 -4.46
CA ILE A 34 -0.41 2.31 -4.76
C ILE A 34 0.03 1.90 -6.18
N TYR A 35 -0.08 2.80 -7.16
CA TYR A 35 0.36 2.53 -8.53
C TYR A 35 1.85 2.18 -8.59
N PHE A 36 2.72 3.03 -8.03
CA PHE A 36 4.16 2.77 -8.02
C PHE A 36 4.53 1.57 -7.16
N PHE A 37 3.86 1.35 -6.03
CA PHE A 37 3.98 0.14 -5.22
C PHE A 37 3.74 -1.13 -6.05
N ARG A 38 2.62 -1.20 -6.79
CA ARG A 38 2.29 -2.34 -7.65
C ARG A 38 3.21 -2.48 -8.86
N LYS A 39 3.61 -1.38 -9.46
CA LYS A 39 4.58 -1.37 -10.58
C LYS A 39 5.93 -1.92 -10.15
N LEU A 40 6.41 -1.50 -9.00
CA LEU A 40 7.68 -1.96 -8.45
C LEU A 40 7.66 -3.46 -8.11
N GLN A 41 6.56 -3.97 -7.53
CA GLN A 41 6.38 -5.40 -7.28
C GLN A 41 6.44 -6.27 -8.55
N ASN A 42 5.96 -5.74 -9.69
CA ASN A 42 5.87 -6.47 -10.95
C ASN A 42 7.03 -6.17 -11.93
N SER A 43 7.97 -5.29 -11.55
CA SER A 43 9.08 -4.92 -12.42
C SER A 43 10.13 -6.03 -12.51
N ARG A 44 10.44 -6.47 -13.75
CA ARG A 44 11.42 -7.52 -14.03
C ARG A 44 12.76 -6.97 -14.52
N PHE A 45 12.74 -5.83 -15.21
CA PHE A 45 13.94 -5.22 -15.78
C PHE A 45 14.66 -4.35 -14.76
N ILE A 46 15.96 -4.55 -14.59
CA ILE A 46 16.75 -3.90 -13.54
C ILE A 46 16.74 -2.37 -13.67
N ILE A 47 16.88 -1.84 -14.89
CA ILE A 47 16.92 -0.38 -15.12
C ILE A 47 15.57 0.24 -14.75
N THR A 48 14.46 -0.34 -15.22
CA THR A 48 13.11 0.11 -14.88
C THR A 48 12.85 0.02 -13.37
N ARG A 49 13.35 -1.04 -12.73
CA ARG A 49 13.22 -1.24 -11.30
C ARG A 49 13.97 -0.17 -10.49
N ILE A 50 15.18 0.18 -10.88
CA ILE A 50 15.96 1.25 -10.23
C ILE A 50 15.23 2.58 -10.34
N PHE A 51 14.76 2.95 -11.53
CA PHE A 51 13.96 4.17 -11.74
C PHE A 51 12.70 4.19 -10.87
N LEU A 52 11.91 3.12 -10.91
CA LEU A 52 10.69 3.00 -10.10
C LEU A 52 11.00 3.06 -8.59
N LEU A 53 12.13 2.51 -8.16
CA LEU A 53 12.55 2.55 -6.76
C LEU A 53 12.86 3.99 -6.32
N CYS A 54 13.56 4.77 -7.14
CA CYS A 54 13.84 6.18 -6.85
C CYS A 54 12.53 6.98 -6.72
N VAL A 55 11.61 6.82 -7.67
CA VAL A 55 10.30 7.49 -7.62
C VAL A 55 9.51 7.05 -6.39
N PHE A 56 9.47 5.75 -6.11
CA PHE A 56 8.75 5.21 -4.96
C PHE A 56 9.30 5.71 -3.63
N ARG A 57 10.63 5.78 -3.48
CA ARG A 57 11.27 6.37 -2.29
C ARG A 57 10.91 7.84 -2.11
N PHE A 58 10.94 8.61 -3.20
CA PHE A 58 10.51 10.00 -3.15
C PHE A 58 9.06 10.14 -2.67
N LEU A 59 8.13 9.30 -3.18
CA LEU A 59 6.73 9.30 -2.74
C LEU A 59 6.57 8.88 -1.27
N GLN A 60 7.41 7.96 -0.78
CA GLN A 60 7.42 7.59 0.65
C GLN A 60 7.74 8.78 1.55
N TYR A 61 8.72 9.59 1.17
CA TYR A 61 9.05 10.83 1.90
C TYR A 61 7.95 11.89 1.75
N LEU A 62 7.48 12.10 0.53
CA LEU A 62 6.50 13.14 0.22
C LEU A 62 5.16 12.91 0.96
N TYR A 63 4.70 11.68 1.01
CA TYR A 63 3.40 11.33 1.62
C TYR A 63 3.52 10.80 3.05
N ASN A 64 4.74 10.68 3.55
CA ASN A 64 5.02 10.08 4.86
C ASN A 64 4.38 8.70 5.02
N ILE A 65 4.57 7.84 4.02
CA ILE A 65 4.08 6.46 4.00
C ILE A 65 5.27 5.51 3.90
N GLN A 66 5.44 4.64 4.89
CA GLN A 66 6.50 3.64 4.95
C GLN A 66 5.93 2.23 4.83
N ILE A 67 5.39 1.90 3.67
CA ILE A 67 5.00 0.54 3.30
C ILE A 67 6.02 0.04 2.28
N PRO A 68 6.97 -0.82 2.68
CA PRO A 68 7.97 -1.35 1.75
C PRO A 68 7.32 -2.14 0.62
N TYR A 69 7.86 -2.05 -0.60
CA TYR A 69 7.27 -2.75 -1.75
C TYR A 69 7.33 -4.28 -1.63
N GLN A 70 8.16 -4.81 -0.72
CA GLN A 70 8.25 -6.23 -0.39
C GLN A 70 7.04 -6.74 0.40
N THR A 71 6.31 -5.84 1.09
CA THR A 71 5.14 -6.20 1.88
C THR A 71 4.09 -6.90 1.02
N LYS A 72 3.64 -8.06 1.46
CA LYS A 72 2.65 -8.86 0.74
C LYS A 72 1.25 -8.34 1.03
N ILE A 73 0.71 -7.54 0.11
CA ILE A 73 -0.67 -7.03 0.18
C ILE A 73 -1.46 -7.58 -1.00
N ASP A 74 -2.58 -8.23 -0.75
CA ASP A 74 -3.43 -8.75 -1.81
C ASP A 74 -4.24 -7.62 -2.49
N LYS A 75 -5.14 -7.96 -3.41
CA LYS A 75 -5.92 -7.01 -4.21
C LYS A 75 -6.96 -6.25 -3.38
N GLY A 76 -7.35 -5.08 -3.86
CA GLY A 76 -8.33 -4.23 -3.19
C GLY A 76 -7.72 -3.42 -2.04
N PHE A 77 -6.42 -3.15 -2.08
CA PHE A 77 -5.76 -2.28 -1.10
C PHE A 77 -6.18 -0.82 -1.28
N ARG A 78 -6.54 -0.17 -0.19
CA ARG A 78 -6.97 1.23 -0.18
C ARG A 78 -6.33 2.00 0.97
N ILE A 79 -5.72 3.14 0.67
CA ILE A 79 -5.29 4.13 1.64
C ILE A 79 -6.39 5.19 1.73
N LEU A 80 -7.03 5.30 2.89
CA LEU A 80 -8.14 6.24 3.11
C LEU A 80 -7.62 7.67 3.20
N HIS A 81 -6.63 7.87 4.05
CA HIS A 81 -5.89 9.12 4.22
C HIS A 81 -4.41 8.79 4.35
N TYR A 82 -3.55 9.56 3.67
CA TYR A 82 -2.10 9.38 3.76
C TYR A 82 -1.50 10.19 4.91
N GLY A 83 -0.31 9.80 5.33
CA GLY A 83 0.46 10.45 6.40
C GLY A 83 0.75 9.51 7.56
N THR A 84 2.01 9.43 7.92
CA THR A 84 2.55 8.66 9.07
C THR A 84 2.05 7.20 9.12
N ILE A 85 2.05 6.53 7.97
CA ILE A 85 1.72 5.10 7.89
C ILE A 85 3.02 4.30 7.88
N VAL A 86 3.14 3.33 8.80
CA VAL A 86 4.31 2.45 8.88
C VAL A 86 3.86 0.99 8.88
N VAL A 87 4.40 0.20 7.96
CA VAL A 87 4.10 -1.24 7.84
C VAL A 87 5.39 -2.03 7.76
N ASN A 88 5.53 -3.05 8.60
CA ASN A 88 6.66 -3.96 8.57
C ASN A 88 6.68 -4.75 7.24
N PRO A 89 7.85 -4.89 6.56
CA PRO A 89 7.96 -5.58 5.27
C PRO A 89 7.54 -7.04 5.29
N ASN A 90 7.62 -7.71 6.42
CA ASN A 90 7.28 -9.12 6.57
C ASN A 90 5.78 -9.37 6.88
N THR A 91 5.00 -8.31 7.03
CA THR A 91 3.55 -8.40 7.22
C THR A 91 2.87 -9.00 5.98
N ILE A 92 1.90 -9.89 6.21
CA ILE A 92 1.05 -10.45 5.16
C ILE A 92 -0.35 -9.87 5.34
N ILE A 93 -0.88 -9.29 4.28
CA ILE A 93 -2.18 -8.59 4.29
C ILE A 93 -3.08 -9.18 3.22
N GLY A 94 -4.28 -9.57 3.61
CA GLY A 94 -5.32 -10.14 2.75
C GLY A 94 -5.98 -9.12 1.82
N LYS A 95 -7.13 -9.51 1.26
CA LYS A 95 -7.89 -8.72 0.28
C LYS A 95 -8.66 -7.59 0.94
N ASN A 96 -8.92 -6.54 0.16
CA ASN A 96 -9.80 -5.42 0.55
C ASN A 96 -9.36 -4.74 1.85
N PHE A 97 -8.07 -4.61 2.05
CA PHE A 97 -7.50 -3.94 3.21
C PHE A 97 -7.59 -2.42 3.07
N ASN A 98 -8.11 -1.76 4.09
CA ASN A 98 -8.12 -0.30 4.19
C ASN A 98 -7.21 0.16 5.34
N ILE A 99 -6.46 1.23 5.11
CA ILE A 99 -5.60 1.84 6.12
C ILE A 99 -5.75 3.36 6.10
N ALA A 100 -5.85 3.96 7.28
CA ALA A 100 -5.89 5.41 7.44
C ALA A 100 -4.55 5.95 7.95
N GLN A 101 -4.44 7.26 8.07
CA GLN A 101 -3.25 7.95 8.58
C GLN A 101 -2.92 7.53 10.03
N GLY A 102 -1.64 7.63 10.39
CA GLY A 102 -1.14 7.36 11.74
C GLY A 102 -1.09 5.87 12.11
N CYS A 103 -1.35 4.96 11.18
CA CYS A 103 -1.37 3.52 11.46
C CYS A 103 0.02 2.92 11.50
N LEU A 104 0.23 2.00 12.44
CA LEU A 104 1.45 1.19 12.56
C LEU A 104 1.11 -0.30 12.52
N ILE A 105 1.79 -1.05 11.65
CA ILE A 105 1.84 -2.51 11.69
C ILE A 105 3.29 -2.92 11.90
N GLY A 106 3.60 -3.48 13.05
CA GLY A 106 4.97 -3.66 13.50
C GLY A 106 5.29 -5.03 14.08
N PHE A 107 6.57 -5.25 14.30
CA PHE A 107 7.09 -6.41 15.02
C PHE A 107 6.92 -6.20 16.52
N ALA A 108 6.61 -7.26 17.27
CA ALA A 108 6.66 -7.26 18.71
C ALA A 108 7.67 -8.28 19.23
N HIS A 109 8.30 -7.95 20.36
CA HIS A 109 9.15 -8.86 21.13
C HIS A 109 8.38 -9.46 22.30
N GLY A 110 8.84 -10.60 22.80
CA GLY A 110 8.29 -11.25 24.01
C GLY A 110 7.16 -12.24 23.72
N LYS A 111 6.09 -12.20 24.51
CA LYS A 111 5.04 -13.25 24.47
C LYS A 111 4.32 -13.43 23.13
N ARG A 112 4.28 -12.39 22.29
CA ARG A 112 3.69 -12.40 20.94
C ARG A 112 4.73 -11.96 19.92
N GLU A 113 5.89 -12.61 19.97
CA GLU A 113 6.98 -12.29 19.05
C GLU A 113 6.57 -12.55 17.60
N GLY A 114 6.89 -11.59 16.72
CA GLY A 114 6.64 -11.72 15.29
C GLY A 114 6.00 -10.48 14.68
N VAL A 115 5.55 -10.66 13.44
CA VAL A 115 4.79 -9.65 12.68
C VAL A 115 3.37 -10.13 12.43
N PRO A 116 2.39 -9.22 12.40
CA PRO A 116 1.01 -9.59 12.19
C PRO A 116 0.74 -10.18 10.82
N THR A 117 -0.21 -11.11 10.77
CA THR A 117 -0.92 -11.50 9.55
C THR A 117 -2.32 -10.91 9.60
N ILE A 118 -2.64 -10.05 8.65
CA ILE A 118 -3.93 -9.36 8.55
C ILE A 118 -4.81 -10.11 7.56
N GLY A 119 -6.02 -10.44 7.96
CA GLY A 119 -7.00 -11.14 7.11
C GLY A 119 -7.64 -10.26 6.03
N ASP A 120 -8.63 -10.82 5.36
CA ASP A 120 -9.43 -10.12 4.35
C ASP A 120 -10.42 -9.12 4.98
N ASN A 121 -10.75 -8.06 4.24
CA ASN A 121 -11.77 -7.06 4.58
C ASN A 121 -11.52 -6.30 5.90
N VAL A 122 -10.25 -6.17 6.31
CA VAL A 122 -9.88 -5.43 7.51
C VAL A 122 -9.77 -3.94 7.22
N VAL A 123 -10.28 -3.13 8.15
CA VAL A 123 -10.17 -1.66 8.12
C VAL A 123 -9.40 -1.20 9.36
N MET A 124 -8.26 -0.57 9.15
CA MET A 124 -7.52 0.14 10.19
C MET A 124 -7.91 1.62 10.18
N GLY A 125 -8.65 2.03 11.21
CA GLY A 125 -8.96 3.44 11.45
C GLY A 125 -7.71 4.25 11.82
N ALA A 126 -7.84 5.57 11.80
CA ALA A 126 -6.74 6.48 12.11
C ALA A 126 -6.05 6.16 13.45
N ASN A 127 -4.72 6.24 13.47
CA ASN A 127 -3.89 6.02 14.64
C ASN A 127 -3.99 4.62 15.27
N SER A 128 -4.42 3.61 14.50
CA SER A 128 -4.48 2.22 14.96
C SER A 128 -3.09 1.57 14.94
N ILE A 129 -2.82 0.73 15.92
CA ILE A 129 -1.54 0.00 16.05
C ILE A 129 -1.83 -1.50 16.16
N ILE A 130 -1.17 -2.28 15.31
CA ILE A 130 -1.18 -3.75 15.36
C ILE A 130 0.27 -4.23 15.42
N VAL A 131 0.63 -4.97 16.47
CA VAL A 131 1.98 -5.51 16.66
C VAL A 131 1.93 -6.95 17.16
N GLY A 132 2.93 -7.74 16.79
CA GLY A 132 3.05 -9.13 17.20
C GLY A 132 2.43 -10.14 16.23
N GLY A 133 2.82 -11.39 16.40
CA GLY A 133 2.32 -12.52 15.60
C GLY A 133 1.12 -13.22 16.25
#